data_750a72ffa39f3c13caaea0c5d3fffb50
#
_entry.id   750a72ffa39f3c13caaea0c5d3fffb50
#
_cell.length_a   1.000
_cell.length_b   1.000
_cell.length_c   1.000
_cell.angle_alpha   90.00
_cell.angle_beta   90.00
_cell.angle_gamma   90.00
#
_symmetry.space_group_name_H-M   'P 1'
#
loop_
_entity.id
_entity.type
_entity.pdbx_description
1 polymer ?
#
loop_
_entity_poly.entity_id
_entity_poly.type
_entity_poly.pdbx_seq_one_letter_code
_entity_poly.pdbx_strand_id
1 'polypeptide(L)'
;GSEMCIRDRFLIDVSGSMFDDNKLPLVQQALTMLAENLTEKDRVSIVTYAGSDEVVLQGVSGDDYHEISSAIEGLEAYGSTNGSAGIETAYALAKKYFIKGGNNRVILCTDGDLNVGLTSEGQLEKLITEKKESGVFLSTFGVGYGNYKDNKLELLADKGNGNYAYIDSMFEAKKALVDELGANMVTVAKDVKLQVEFNPEQVKGYRLIGYENRVMAAEDFADDTKDGGEMGAGHSVTALYEIIPADSEMELLETDLKYGETAQVLICGTEDYTDELFTVNIRYKEPDGEESKLESYPCKTENYNKDGSDNLRFAASVAAFGMLLKDSEYSGSADLGMVYTLASYAAGSDEYKKEYLSLVRNYGEKQPGFSEDIVE
;
A
#
# COMPACT_ATOMS: atom_id res chain seq x y z
N GLY A 1 -10.24 7.61 22.83
CA GLY A 1 -10.44 7.57 21.42
C GLY A 1 -10.81 8.93 20.88
N SER A 2 -9.98 9.54 20.04
CA SER A 2 -10.38 10.74 19.32
C SER A 2 -11.49 10.32 18.34
N GLU A 3 -12.70 10.85 18.56
CA GLU A 3 -13.80 10.69 17.62
C GLU A 3 -13.45 11.45 16.34
N MET A 4 -13.22 10.72 15.29
CA MET A 4 -12.73 11.26 14.04
C MET A 4 -13.89 11.64 13.12
N CYS A 5 -13.83 12.87 12.59
CA CYS A 5 -14.74 13.33 11.53
C CYS A 5 -14.11 13.00 10.18
N ILE A 6 -14.72 12.12 9.43
CA ILE A 6 -14.31 11.76 8.08
C ILE A 6 -14.97 12.73 7.09
N ARG A 7 -14.19 13.26 6.14
CA ARG A 7 -14.68 14.13 5.06
C ARG A 7 -14.28 13.54 3.73
N ASP A 8 -15.05 12.57 3.27
CA ASP A 8 -14.75 11.87 2.04
C ASP A 8 -15.40 12.54 0.84
N ARG A 9 -14.61 12.68 -0.21
CA ARG A 9 -15.07 13.07 -1.53
C ARG A 9 -14.74 11.94 -2.47
N PHE A 10 -15.77 11.26 -2.92
CA PHE A 10 -15.61 10.26 -3.95
C PHE A 10 -15.52 10.96 -5.29
N LEU A 11 -14.44 10.72 -5.99
CA LEU A 11 -14.25 11.10 -7.38
C LEU A 11 -14.34 9.83 -8.20
N ILE A 12 -15.44 9.67 -8.92
CA ILE A 12 -15.79 8.41 -9.57
C ILE A 12 -15.73 8.56 -11.07
N ASP A 13 -14.94 7.70 -11.69
CA ASP A 13 -14.93 7.52 -13.14
C ASP A 13 -16.25 6.89 -13.57
N VAL A 14 -16.99 7.60 -14.43
CA VAL A 14 -18.21 7.11 -15.06
C VAL A 14 -18.06 7.13 -16.59
N SER A 15 -16.84 7.09 -17.10
CA SER A 15 -16.59 6.98 -18.54
C SER A 15 -17.11 5.66 -19.09
N GLY A 16 -17.28 5.58 -20.42
CA GLY A 16 -17.82 4.40 -21.09
C GLY A 16 -17.01 3.12 -20.85
N SER A 17 -15.71 3.23 -20.54
CA SER A 17 -14.87 2.09 -20.19
C SER A 17 -15.25 1.43 -18.86
N MET A 18 -15.95 2.15 -17.97
CA MET A 18 -16.39 1.68 -16.64
C MET A 18 -17.67 0.83 -16.66
N PHE A 19 -18.21 0.48 -17.83
CA PHE A 19 -19.50 -0.22 -17.99
C PHE A 19 -19.52 -1.67 -17.44
N ASP A 20 -18.37 -2.37 -17.45
CA ASP A 20 -18.29 -3.78 -17.07
C ASP A 20 -18.61 -4.01 -15.59
N ASP A 21 -19.15 -5.19 -15.24
CA ASP A 21 -19.58 -5.56 -13.89
C ASP A 21 -18.47 -5.45 -12.83
N ASN A 22 -17.21 -5.67 -13.22
CA ASN A 22 -16.04 -5.56 -12.37
C ASN A 22 -15.44 -4.14 -12.30
N LYS A 23 -16.18 -3.13 -12.72
CA LYS A 23 -15.80 -1.71 -12.72
C LYS A 23 -16.82 -0.87 -11.98
N LEU A 24 -17.61 -0.02 -12.66
CA LEU A 24 -18.56 0.87 -11.97
C LEU A 24 -19.57 0.13 -11.07
N PRO A 25 -20.18 -1.00 -11.49
CA PRO A 25 -21.07 -1.76 -10.61
C PRO A 25 -20.37 -2.27 -9.33
N LEU A 26 -19.11 -2.69 -9.42
CA LEU A 26 -18.31 -3.07 -8.25
C LEU A 26 -18.03 -1.87 -7.35
N VAL A 27 -17.66 -0.71 -7.91
CA VAL A 27 -17.46 0.55 -7.17
C VAL A 27 -18.73 0.97 -6.45
N GLN A 28 -19.90 0.90 -7.11
CA GLN A 28 -21.18 1.23 -6.50
C GLN A 28 -21.47 0.35 -5.27
N GLN A 29 -21.31 -0.96 -5.38
CA GLN A 29 -21.48 -1.88 -4.26
C GLN A 29 -20.51 -1.60 -3.12
N ALA A 30 -19.24 -1.36 -3.45
CA ALA A 30 -18.18 -1.06 -2.49
C ALA A 30 -18.46 0.24 -1.71
N LEU A 31 -18.85 1.30 -2.40
CA LEU A 31 -19.18 2.59 -1.78
C LEU A 31 -20.50 2.55 -0.98
N THR A 32 -21.46 1.75 -1.40
CA THR A 32 -22.70 1.52 -0.62
C THR A 32 -22.37 0.83 0.70
N MET A 33 -21.52 -0.20 0.67
CA MET A 33 -21.05 -0.87 1.89
C MET A 33 -20.26 0.08 2.81
N LEU A 34 -19.42 0.96 2.26
CA LEU A 34 -18.74 2.00 3.05
C LEU A 34 -19.76 2.95 3.69
N ALA A 35 -20.78 3.39 2.94
CA ALA A 35 -21.81 4.31 3.43
C ALA A 35 -22.57 3.78 4.66
N GLU A 36 -22.74 2.45 4.80
CA GLU A 36 -23.34 1.81 5.97
C GLU A 36 -22.53 2.02 7.27
N ASN A 37 -21.25 2.37 7.16
CA ASN A 37 -20.34 2.55 8.28
C ASN A 37 -20.11 4.03 8.64
N LEU A 38 -20.71 4.96 7.89
CA LEU A 38 -20.58 6.40 8.16
C LEU A 38 -21.53 6.86 9.26
N THR A 39 -21.20 7.99 9.86
CA THR A 39 -21.93 8.56 11.02
C THR A 39 -22.35 10.01 10.77
N GLU A 40 -23.17 10.58 11.65
CA GLU A 40 -23.57 11.99 11.63
C GLU A 40 -22.38 12.98 11.64
N LYS A 41 -21.21 12.52 12.09
CA LYS A 41 -19.98 13.33 12.13
C LYS A 41 -19.29 13.40 10.77
N ASP A 42 -19.62 12.49 9.87
CA ASP A 42 -19.01 12.38 8.57
C ASP A 42 -19.76 13.22 7.53
N ARG A 43 -19.09 13.58 6.45
CA ARG A 43 -19.69 14.31 5.31
C ARG A 43 -19.22 13.72 4.01
N VAL A 44 -20.18 13.42 3.15
CA VAL A 44 -19.93 12.81 1.84
C VAL A 44 -20.22 13.81 0.73
N SER A 45 -19.32 13.84 -0.25
CA SER A 45 -19.60 14.45 -1.55
C SER A 45 -19.22 13.48 -2.64
N ILE A 46 -19.97 13.46 -3.74
CA ILE A 46 -19.70 12.61 -4.90
C ILE A 46 -19.55 13.52 -6.10
N VAL A 47 -18.41 13.39 -6.75
CA VAL A 47 -18.08 14.02 -8.03
C VAL A 47 -17.87 12.90 -9.03
N THR A 48 -18.50 12.98 -10.17
CA THR A 48 -18.25 12.08 -11.28
C THR A 48 -17.49 12.79 -12.38
N TYR A 49 -16.76 12.03 -13.17
CA TYR A 49 -16.16 12.54 -14.39
C TYR A 49 -16.28 11.53 -15.52
N ALA A 50 -16.53 12.11 -16.72
CA ALA A 50 -16.51 11.43 -18.00
C ALA A 50 -16.04 12.46 -19.05
N GLY A 51 -16.87 12.86 -20.02
CA GLY A 51 -16.59 13.98 -20.92
C GLY A 51 -16.55 15.34 -20.25
N SER A 52 -17.25 15.47 -19.10
CA SER A 52 -17.26 16.60 -18.16
C SER A 52 -17.31 16.07 -16.75
N ASP A 53 -17.04 16.94 -15.78
CA ASP A 53 -17.24 16.66 -14.36
C ASP A 53 -18.64 17.10 -13.91
N GLU A 54 -19.21 16.36 -12.94
CA GLU A 54 -20.50 16.66 -12.34
C GLU A 54 -20.47 16.44 -10.82
N VAL A 55 -21.08 17.34 -10.06
CA VAL A 55 -21.27 17.19 -8.62
C VAL A 55 -22.61 16.53 -8.37
N VAL A 56 -22.59 15.21 -8.10
CA VAL A 56 -23.79 14.40 -7.85
C VAL A 56 -24.31 14.60 -6.43
N LEU A 57 -23.39 14.67 -5.44
CA LEU A 57 -23.72 14.83 -4.03
C LEU A 57 -22.77 15.83 -3.37
N GLN A 58 -23.29 16.71 -2.50
CA GLN A 58 -22.47 17.77 -1.93
C GLN A 58 -22.63 17.93 -0.41
N GLY A 59 -21.68 17.43 0.38
CA GLY A 59 -21.59 17.64 1.82
C GLY A 59 -22.74 17.06 2.63
N VAL A 60 -23.34 15.98 2.17
CA VAL A 60 -24.43 15.26 2.85
C VAL A 60 -23.88 14.58 4.11
N SER A 61 -24.68 14.52 5.16
CA SER A 61 -24.32 13.87 6.42
C SER A 61 -24.15 12.36 6.23
N GLY A 62 -23.12 11.76 6.85
CA GLY A 62 -22.85 10.34 6.69
C GLY A 62 -23.96 9.41 7.19
N ASP A 63 -24.79 9.88 8.13
CA ASP A 63 -25.96 9.14 8.62
C ASP A 63 -27.19 9.22 7.68
N ASP A 64 -27.14 10.05 6.64
CA ASP A 64 -28.18 10.09 5.59
C ASP A 64 -27.90 9.03 4.51
N TYR A 65 -27.87 7.77 4.97
CA TYR A 65 -27.58 6.62 4.12
C TYR A 65 -28.44 6.57 2.86
N HIS A 66 -29.73 6.92 2.98
CA HIS A 66 -30.66 6.81 1.85
C HIS A 66 -30.30 7.79 0.73
N GLU A 67 -29.93 9.02 1.05
CA GLU A 67 -29.51 10.01 0.05
C GLU A 67 -28.20 9.59 -0.61
N ILE A 68 -27.24 9.11 0.21
CA ILE A 68 -25.93 8.66 -0.26
C ILE A 68 -26.05 7.43 -1.17
N SER A 69 -26.78 6.38 -0.73
CA SER A 69 -26.97 5.15 -1.51
C SER A 69 -27.72 5.39 -2.81
N SER A 70 -28.75 6.22 -2.78
CA SER A 70 -29.51 6.58 -3.99
C SER A 70 -28.65 7.32 -5.01
N ALA A 71 -27.76 8.20 -4.56
CA ALA A 71 -26.83 8.91 -5.42
C ALA A 71 -25.82 7.95 -6.07
N ILE A 72 -25.31 6.97 -5.29
CA ILE A 72 -24.36 5.94 -5.77
C ILE A 72 -25.04 5.01 -6.79
N GLU A 73 -26.22 4.50 -6.47
CA GLU A 73 -26.99 3.59 -7.34
C GLU A 73 -27.39 4.23 -8.67
N GLY A 74 -27.60 5.55 -8.67
CA GLY A 74 -27.95 6.33 -9.86
C GLY A 74 -26.80 6.61 -10.82
N LEU A 75 -25.57 6.19 -10.51
CA LEU A 75 -24.43 6.41 -11.41
C LEU A 75 -24.49 5.48 -12.63
N GLU A 76 -24.28 6.04 -13.81
CA GLU A 76 -24.25 5.31 -15.08
C GLU A 76 -22.97 5.58 -15.86
N ALA A 77 -22.41 4.53 -16.47
CA ALA A 77 -21.20 4.66 -17.29
C ALA A 77 -21.52 5.19 -18.69
N TYR A 78 -20.91 6.32 -19.07
CA TYR A 78 -21.12 6.93 -20.39
C TYR A 78 -19.97 7.88 -20.79
N GLY A 79 -19.86 8.15 -22.09
CA GLY A 79 -18.98 9.20 -22.61
C GLY A 79 -17.49 8.90 -22.63
N SER A 80 -16.69 9.97 -22.76
CA SER A 80 -15.23 9.94 -22.75
C SER A 80 -14.67 10.27 -21.36
N THR A 81 -13.35 10.20 -21.19
CA THR A 81 -12.70 10.39 -19.87
C THR A 81 -12.01 11.75 -19.80
N ASN A 82 -12.37 12.62 -18.83
CA ASN A 82 -11.66 13.86 -18.50
C ASN A 82 -11.33 13.92 -17.00
N GLY A 83 -10.34 13.14 -16.57
CA GLY A 83 -10.01 12.99 -15.16
C GLY A 83 -9.48 14.25 -14.48
N SER A 84 -8.77 15.13 -15.19
CA SER A 84 -8.17 16.33 -14.57
C SER A 84 -9.19 17.36 -14.07
N ALA A 85 -10.27 17.57 -14.82
CA ALA A 85 -11.37 18.46 -14.40
C ALA A 85 -12.07 17.91 -13.15
N GLY A 86 -12.35 16.60 -13.10
CA GLY A 86 -12.91 15.94 -11.92
C GLY A 86 -12.03 16.08 -10.68
N ILE A 87 -10.71 15.90 -10.82
CA ILE A 87 -9.75 16.12 -9.72
C ILE A 87 -9.84 17.56 -9.20
N GLU A 88 -9.81 18.56 -10.06
CA GLU A 88 -9.90 19.96 -9.65
C GLU A 88 -11.20 20.27 -8.90
N THR A 89 -12.33 19.75 -9.38
CA THR A 89 -13.64 19.91 -8.74
C THR A 89 -13.72 19.20 -7.39
N ALA A 90 -13.22 17.96 -7.29
CA ALA A 90 -13.17 17.24 -6.04
C ALA A 90 -12.33 17.96 -4.98
N TYR A 91 -11.15 18.47 -5.34
CA TYR A 91 -10.32 19.27 -4.43
C TYR A 91 -10.94 20.62 -4.07
N ALA A 92 -11.66 21.28 -4.98
CA ALA A 92 -12.38 22.52 -4.67
C ALA A 92 -13.47 22.27 -3.62
N LEU A 93 -14.22 21.18 -3.73
CA LEU A 93 -15.18 20.75 -2.72
C LEU A 93 -14.50 20.35 -1.40
N ALA A 94 -13.37 19.66 -1.47
CA ALA A 94 -12.59 19.29 -0.29
C ALA A 94 -12.14 20.53 0.49
N LYS A 95 -11.68 21.56 -0.19
CA LYS A 95 -11.30 22.83 0.41
C LYS A 95 -12.51 23.61 0.97
N LYS A 96 -13.66 23.58 0.28
CA LYS A 96 -14.90 24.25 0.73
C LYS A 96 -15.41 23.69 2.06
N TYR A 97 -15.31 22.38 2.25
CA TYR A 97 -15.77 21.68 3.45
C TYR A 97 -14.62 21.20 4.34
N PHE A 98 -13.47 21.85 4.26
CA PHE A 98 -12.29 21.47 5.03
C PHE A 98 -12.52 21.60 6.54
N ILE A 99 -12.09 20.59 7.29
CA ILE A 99 -12.08 20.63 8.76
C ILE A 99 -10.64 20.60 9.24
N LYS A 100 -10.28 21.62 9.98
CA LYS A 100 -8.97 21.67 10.65
C LYS A 100 -8.91 20.58 11.74
N GLY A 101 -7.88 19.73 11.68
CA GLY A 101 -7.71 18.59 12.59
C GLY A 101 -8.61 17.38 12.26
N GLY A 102 -9.37 17.43 11.17
CA GLY A 102 -10.12 16.29 10.63
C GLY A 102 -9.41 15.65 9.45
N ASN A 103 -9.82 14.45 9.07
CA ASN A 103 -9.33 13.78 7.88
C ASN A 103 -10.05 14.33 6.63
N ASN A 104 -9.31 15.00 5.77
CA ASN A 104 -9.83 15.56 4.52
C ASN A 104 -9.21 14.80 3.35
N ARG A 105 -10.00 14.00 2.65
CA ARG A 105 -9.52 13.09 1.61
C ARG A 105 -10.36 13.13 0.35
N VAL A 106 -9.71 12.96 -0.79
CA VAL A 106 -10.34 12.61 -2.07
C VAL A 106 -10.05 11.14 -2.32
N ILE A 107 -11.06 10.37 -2.66
CA ILE A 107 -10.97 8.95 -3.02
C ILE A 107 -11.33 8.84 -4.50
N LEU A 108 -10.33 8.58 -5.33
CA LEU A 108 -10.48 8.38 -6.77
C LEU A 108 -10.75 6.91 -7.08
N CYS A 109 -11.88 6.61 -7.73
CA CYS A 109 -12.23 5.28 -8.21
C CYS A 109 -12.23 5.28 -9.75
N THR A 110 -11.38 4.45 -10.38
CA THR A 110 -11.17 4.43 -11.84
C THR A 110 -10.59 3.11 -12.32
N ASP A 111 -10.74 2.80 -13.62
CA ASP A 111 -10.03 1.70 -14.27
C ASP A 111 -8.60 2.09 -14.73
N GLY A 112 -8.12 3.26 -14.34
CA GLY A 112 -6.77 3.76 -14.63
C GLY A 112 -6.67 4.53 -15.96
N ASP A 113 -7.74 4.64 -16.73
CA ASP A 113 -7.74 5.33 -18.02
C ASP A 113 -8.02 6.84 -17.86
N LEU A 114 -7.01 7.59 -17.40
CA LEU A 114 -7.07 9.05 -17.25
C LEU A 114 -6.58 9.76 -18.54
N ASN A 115 -7.19 9.43 -19.69
CA ASN A 115 -6.65 9.76 -21.01
C ASN A 115 -6.97 11.16 -21.55
N VAL A 116 -7.90 11.91 -20.95
CA VAL A 116 -8.32 13.23 -21.46
C VAL A 116 -8.03 14.31 -20.41
N GLY A 117 -7.57 15.46 -20.87
CA GLY A 117 -7.13 16.57 -20.02
C GLY A 117 -5.61 16.59 -19.83
N LEU A 118 -5.12 16.65 -18.60
CA LEU A 118 -3.69 16.52 -18.28
C LEU A 118 -3.25 15.05 -18.46
N THR A 119 -2.72 14.74 -19.64
CA THR A 119 -2.42 13.35 -20.02
C THR A 119 -1.00 12.90 -19.72
N SER A 120 -0.06 13.85 -19.54
CA SER A 120 1.30 13.50 -19.13
C SER A 120 1.35 13.24 -17.63
N GLU A 121 2.00 12.15 -17.24
CA GLU A 121 2.22 11.78 -15.83
C GLU A 121 2.77 12.95 -15.02
N GLY A 122 3.76 13.66 -15.55
CA GLY A 122 4.36 14.81 -14.85
C GLY A 122 3.43 16.01 -14.63
N GLN A 123 2.42 16.22 -15.50
CA GLN A 123 1.43 17.28 -15.28
C GLN A 123 0.44 16.89 -14.18
N LEU A 124 0.01 15.64 -14.17
CA LEU A 124 -0.90 15.12 -13.17
C LEU A 124 -0.22 15.03 -11.79
N GLU A 125 1.02 14.56 -11.75
CA GLU A 125 1.86 14.54 -10.56
C GLU A 125 2.01 15.96 -9.97
N LYS A 126 2.33 16.95 -10.80
CA LYS A 126 2.45 18.34 -10.37
C LYS A 126 1.13 18.86 -9.80
N LEU A 127 -0.01 18.57 -10.45
CA LEU A 127 -1.33 18.98 -9.95
C LEU A 127 -1.58 18.39 -8.55
N ILE A 128 -1.36 17.08 -8.35
CA ILE A 128 -1.60 16.41 -7.06
C ILE A 128 -0.66 16.96 -5.99
N THR A 129 0.63 17.13 -6.31
CA THR A 129 1.61 17.71 -5.39
C THR A 129 1.22 19.12 -4.94
N GLU A 130 0.74 19.97 -5.84
CA GLU A 130 0.23 21.31 -5.49
C GLU A 130 -1.05 21.24 -4.64
N LYS A 131 -1.92 20.25 -4.88
CA LYS A 131 -3.18 20.11 -4.14
C LYS A 131 -2.97 19.57 -2.73
N LYS A 132 -2.02 18.63 -2.51
CA LYS A 132 -1.74 18.09 -1.17
C LYS A 132 -1.31 19.15 -0.16
N GLU A 133 -0.66 20.23 -0.62
CA GLU A 133 -0.29 21.38 0.24
C GLU A 133 -1.51 22.03 0.92
N SER A 134 -2.72 21.80 0.40
CA SER A 134 -3.96 22.24 1.03
C SER A 134 -4.37 21.43 2.27
N GLY A 135 -3.66 20.33 2.60
CA GLY A 135 -4.00 19.40 3.67
C GLY A 135 -5.11 18.40 3.28
N VAL A 136 -5.39 18.26 1.98
CA VAL A 136 -6.34 17.27 1.45
C VAL A 136 -5.55 16.16 0.76
N PHE A 137 -5.70 14.92 1.23
CA PHE A 137 -5.02 13.74 0.72
C PHE A 137 -5.77 13.08 -0.44
N LEU A 138 -5.07 12.30 -1.27
CA LEU A 138 -5.65 11.56 -2.38
C LEU A 138 -5.36 10.07 -2.23
N SER A 139 -6.41 9.28 -2.06
CA SER A 139 -6.32 7.82 -2.23
C SER A 139 -6.89 7.41 -3.59
N THR A 140 -6.36 6.34 -4.16
CA THR A 140 -6.78 5.83 -5.46
C THR A 140 -7.19 4.36 -5.34
N PHE A 141 -8.39 4.04 -5.83
CA PHE A 141 -8.90 2.68 -5.94
C PHE A 141 -9.08 2.33 -7.41
N GLY A 142 -8.29 1.35 -7.83
CA GLY A 142 -8.34 0.86 -9.19
C GLY A 142 -9.25 -0.34 -9.34
N VAL A 143 -9.97 -0.43 -10.46
CA VAL A 143 -10.91 -1.52 -10.76
C VAL A 143 -10.73 -2.01 -12.20
N GLY A 144 -11.23 -3.23 -12.50
CA GLY A 144 -11.26 -3.77 -13.87
C GLY A 144 -9.97 -4.50 -14.29
N TYR A 145 -10.08 -5.31 -15.34
CA TYR A 145 -8.98 -6.08 -15.94
C TYR A 145 -8.55 -5.51 -17.29
N GLY A 146 -7.35 -5.85 -17.75
CA GLY A 146 -6.84 -5.55 -19.08
C GLY A 146 -5.94 -4.33 -19.16
N ASN A 147 -6.42 -3.18 -19.61
CA ASN A 147 -5.61 -1.97 -19.80
C ASN A 147 -5.33 -1.18 -18.50
N TYR A 148 -5.45 -1.82 -17.37
CA TYR A 148 -5.24 -1.23 -16.06
C TYR A 148 -3.81 -0.66 -15.92
N LYS A 149 -3.70 0.59 -15.44
CA LYS A 149 -2.44 1.33 -15.30
C LYS A 149 -2.07 1.50 -13.83
N ASP A 150 -1.70 0.39 -13.22
CA ASP A 150 -1.30 0.27 -11.82
C ASP A 150 -0.30 1.34 -11.36
N ASN A 151 0.83 1.42 -12.05
CA ASN A 151 1.91 2.36 -11.72
C ASN A 151 1.45 3.83 -11.63
N LYS A 152 0.47 4.21 -12.46
CA LYS A 152 -0.03 5.58 -12.48
C LYS A 152 -0.89 5.90 -11.25
N LEU A 153 -1.75 4.96 -10.85
CA LEU A 153 -2.62 5.14 -9.69
C LEU A 153 -1.82 5.09 -8.38
N GLU A 154 -0.85 4.18 -8.29
CA GLU A 154 0.09 4.13 -7.16
C GLU A 154 0.87 5.46 -7.03
N LEU A 155 1.43 5.96 -8.13
CA LEU A 155 2.15 7.24 -8.15
C LEU A 155 1.26 8.41 -7.68
N LEU A 156 0.00 8.46 -8.12
CA LEU A 156 -0.93 9.52 -7.71
C LEU A 156 -1.26 9.47 -6.22
N ALA A 157 -1.44 8.26 -5.67
CA ALA A 157 -1.67 8.08 -4.24
C ALA A 157 -0.43 8.50 -3.43
N ASP A 158 0.77 8.07 -3.83
CA ASP A 158 2.02 8.45 -3.18
C ASP A 158 2.22 9.98 -3.18
N LYS A 159 2.04 10.64 -4.34
CA LYS A 159 2.15 12.10 -4.43
C LYS A 159 1.05 12.84 -3.69
N GLY A 160 -0.08 12.19 -3.48
CA GLY A 160 -1.24 12.72 -2.76
C GLY A 160 -1.27 12.41 -1.26
N ASN A 161 -0.23 11.80 -0.69
CA ASN A 161 -0.17 11.31 0.70
C ASN A 161 -1.37 10.44 1.05
N GLY A 162 -1.74 9.55 0.14
CA GLY A 162 -2.85 8.63 0.31
C GLY A 162 -2.45 7.20 0.05
N ASN A 163 -3.44 6.32 0.00
CA ASN A 163 -3.25 4.89 -0.21
C ASN A 163 -3.76 4.49 -1.59
N TYR A 164 -3.10 3.50 -2.16
CA TYR A 164 -3.52 2.82 -3.37
C TYR A 164 -4.04 1.42 -3.01
N ALA A 165 -5.17 1.02 -3.60
CA ALA A 165 -5.64 -0.36 -3.59
C ALA A 165 -6.25 -0.74 -4.95
N TYR A 166 -6.05 -1.99 -5.34
CA TYR A 166 -6.72 -2.58 -6.50
C TYR A 166 -7.88 -3.45 -6.00
N ILE A 167 -9.08 -3.12 -6.45
CA ILE A 167 -10.32 -3.80 -6.04
C ILE A 167 -10.78 -4.68 -7.18
N ASP A 168 -10.59 -5.99 -7.03
CA ASP A 168 -11.00 -7.00 -8.01
C ASP A 168 -12.32 -7.69 -7.63
N SER A 169 -12.72 -7.56 -6.36
CA SER A 169 -13.85 -8.26 -5.78
C SER A 169 -14.47 -7.49 -4.62
N MET A 170 -15.69 -7.84 -4.23
CA MET A 170 -16.34 -7.31 -3.02
C MET A 170 -15.59 -7.69 -1.74
N PHE A 171 -14.80 -8.77 -1.76
CA PHE A 171 -13.98 -9.18 -0.63
C PHE A 171 -12.84 -8.19 -0.40
N GLU A 172 -12.12 -7.81 -1.46
CA GLU A 172 -11.06 -6.79 -1.40
C GLU A 172 -11.64 -5.40 -1.13
N ALA A 173 -12.82 -5.08 -1.71
CA ALA A 173 -13.54 -3.84 -1.42
C ALA A 173 -13.86 -3.70 0.07
N LYS A 174 -14.36 -4.76 0.71
CA LYS A 174 -14.62 -4.79 2.16
C LYS A 174 -13.36 -4.55 2.96
N LYS A 175 -12.26 -5.21 2.61
CA LYS A 175 -10.97 -5.02 3.27
C LYS A 175 -10.52 -3.57 3.19
N ALA A 176 -10.42 -3.01 1.98
CA ALA A 176 -9.88 -1.67 1.74
C ALA A 176 -10.76 -0.54 2.31
N LEU A 177 -12.09 -0.67 2.22
CA LEU A 177 -13.04 0.41 2.53
C LEU A 177 -13.75 0.27 3.88
N VAL A 178 -13.69 -0.90 4.52
CA VAL A 178 -14.36 -1.13 5.80
C VAL A 178 -13.36 -1.58 6.86
N ASP A 179 -12.67 -2.70 6.64
CA ASP A 179 -11.81 -3.31 7.65
C ASP A 179 -10.53 -2.47 7.88
N GLU A 180 -9.96 -1.90 6.81
CA GLU A 180 -8.80 -1.02 6.84
C GLU A 180 -9.15 0.47 6.81
N LEU A 181 -10.44 0.83 6.95
CA LEU A 181 -10.90 2.22 6.91
C LEU A 181 -10.12 3.11 7.89
N GLY A 182 -9.94 2.63 9.12
CA GLY A 182 -9.15 3.33 10.13
C GLY A 182 -7.70 3.55 9.70
N ALA A 183 -7.07 2.55 9.12
CA ALA A 183 -5.71 2.60 8.60
C ALA A 183 -5.58 3.54 7.38
N ASN A 184 -6.58 3.55 6.53
CA ASN A 184 -6.61 4.39 5.34
C ASN A 184 -7.00 5.85 5.62
N MET A 185 -7.68 6.10 6.77
CA MET A 185 -8.27 7.41 7.07
C MET A 185 -7.56 8.17 8.19
N VAL A 186 -6.79 7.51 9.06
CA VAL A 186 -6.15 8.12 10.24
C VAL A 186 -4.66 8.05 10.14
N THR A 187 -4.01 9.08 9.70
CA THR A 187 -2.55 9.17 9.80
C THR A 187 -2.13 9.29 11.26
N VAL A 188 -1.37 8.33 11.77
CA VAL A 188 -0.77 8.33 13.12
C VAL A 188 0.70 8.71 13.09
N ALA A 189 1.37 8.55 11.96
CA ALA A 189 2.73 9.02 11.73
C ALA A 189 2.88 9.41 10.25
N LYS A 190 3.62 10.46 9.99
CA LYS A 190 3.96 10.92 8.65
C LYS A 190 5.48 10.87 8.44
N ASP A 191 5.89 10.85 7.18
CA ASP A 191 7.29 10.82 6.80
C ASP A 191 8.05 9.65 7.43
N VAL A 192 7.39 8.47 7.44
CA VAL A 192 7.94 7.26 8.05
C VAL A 192 9.00 6.65 7.15
N LYS A 193 10.20 6.48 7.68
CA LYS A 193 11.36 5.88 7.03
C LYS A 193 11.87 4.73 7.86
N LEU A 194 12.19 3.61 7.19
CA LEU A 194 12.76 2.43 7.81
C LEU A 194 14.18 2.22 7.31
N GLN A 195 15.09 1.96 8.22
CA GLN A 195 16.45 1.52 7.92
C GLN A 195 16.77 0.27 8.74
N VAL A 196 17.31 -0.74 8.10
CA VAL A 196 17.84 -1.93 8.77
C VAL A 196 19.35 -1.93 8.63
N GLU A 197 20.06 -1.87 9.74
CA GLU A 197 21.52 -1.90 9.82
C GLU A 197 21.95 -3.29 10.30
N PHE A 198 22.61 -4.06 9.46
CA PHE A 198 23.09 -5.40 9.78
C PHE A 198 24.47 -5.37 10.42
N ASN A 199 24.64 -6.15 11.49
CA ASN A 199 25.95 -6.32 12.11
C ASN A 199 26.87 -7.17 11.22
N PRO A 200 27.99 -6.61 10.69
CA PRO A 200 28.85 -7.32 9.78
C PRO A 200 29.59 -8.50 10.43
N GLU A 201 29.69 -8.56 11.77
CA GLU A 201 30.24 -9.70 12.51
C GLU A 201 29.31 -10.91 12.52
N GLN A 202 28.00 -10.68 12.32
CA GLN A 202 26.97 -11.72 12.37
C GLN A 202 26.35 -12.01 11.01
N VAL A 203 26.33 -11.04 10.10
CA VAL A 203 25.68 -11.11 8.79
C VAL A 203 26.66 -10.67 7.71
N LYS A 204 27.09 -11.59 6.85
CA LYS A 204 28.00 -11.28 5.75
C LYS A 204 27.34 -10.80 4.46
N GLY A 205 26.02 -11.01 4.35
CA GLY A 205 25.25 -10.57 3.19
C GLY A 205 23.75 -10.51 3.51
N TYR A 206 23.05 -9.59 2.86
CA TYR A 206 21.62 -9.45 2.99
C TYR A 206 20.98 -8.92 1.71
N ARG A 207 19.69 -9.15 1.56
CA ARG A 207 18.89 -8.67 0.43
C ARG A 207 17.47 -8.34 0.90
N LEU A 208 16.97 -7.15 0.56
CA LEU A 208 15.57 -6.79 0.72
C LEU A 208 14.73 -7.55 -0.34
N ILE A 209 13.61 -8.11 0.07
CA ILE A 209 12.67 -8.81 -0.81
C ILE A 209 11.49 -7.88 -1.09
N GLY A 210 11.32 -7.52 -2.37
CA GLY A 210 10.31 -6.54 -2.79
C GLY A 210 10.71 -5.10 -2.49
N TYR A 211 9.76 -4.18 -2.56
CA TYR A 211 9.97 -2.75 -2.35
C TYR A 211 10.94 -2.06 -3.32
N GLU A 212 11.16 -2.62 -4.51
CA GLU A 212 12.13 -2.09 -5.48
C GLU A 212 11.87 -0.61 -5.83
N ASN A 213 10.60 -0.20 -5.82
CA ASN A 213 10.18 1.18 -6.13
C ASN A 213 10.19 2.13 -4.92
N ARG A 214 10.51 1.62 -3.72
CA ARG A 214 10.45 2.37 -2.45
C ARG A 214 11.77 2.37 -1.69
N VAL A 215 12.85 1.95 -2.36
CA VAL A 215 14.19 1.97 -1.77
C VAL A 215 14.69 3.42 -1.75
N MET A 216 15.15 3.85 -0.58
CA MET A 216 15.72 5.17 -0.33
C MET A 216 17.24 5.07 -0.21
N ALA A 217 17.99 6.08 -0.66
CA ALA A 217 19.42 6.16 -0.41
C ALA A 217 19.69 6.32 1.09
N ALA A 218 20.80 5.72 1.57
CA ALA A 218 21.12 5.73 3.01
C ALA A 218 21.28 7.15 3.57
N GLU A 219 21.80 8.07 2.77
CA GLU A 219 21.96 9.49 3.11
C GLU A 219 20.61 10.21 3.28
N ASP A 220 19.58 9.78 2.55
CA ASP A 220 18.23 10.39 2.59
C ASP A 220 17.43 9.96 3.84
N PHE A 221 17.86 8.92 4.54
CA PHE A 221 17.18 8.47 5.78
C PHE A 221 17.18 9.56 6.86
N ALA A 222 18.29 10.27 7.01
CA ALA A 222 18.44 11.34 8.01
C ALA A 222 17.95 12.71 7.52
N ASP A 223 17.61 12.86 6.24
CA ASP A 223 17.19 14.11 5.63
C ASP A 223 15.67 14.32 5.79
N ASP A 224 15.28 15.29 6.61
CA ASP A 224 13.86 15.64 6.88
C ASP A 224 13.17 16.35 5.69
N THR A 225 13.92 16.69 4.64
CA THR A 225 13.36 17.26 3.40
C THR A 225 12.93 16.17 2.41
N LYS A 226 13.34 14.94 2.64
CA LYS A 226 12.97 13.77 1.84
C LYS A 226 11.70 13.17 2.38
N ASP A 227 10.72 13.02 1.51
CA ASP A 227 9.41 12.46 1.82
C ASP A 227 9.52 10.95 2.13
N GLY A 228 8.82 10.50 3.18
CA GLY A 228 8.66 9.11 3.56
C GLY A 228 7.22 8.65 3.35
N GLY A 229 6.87 7.50 3.93
CA GLY A 229 5.50 6.99 3.88
C GLY A 229 4.59 7.55 4.97
N GLU A 230 3.28 7.55 4.71
CA GLU A 230 2.27 7.82 5.73
C GLU A 230 1.85 6.51 6.41
N MET A 231 1.70 6.52 7.72
CA MET A 231 1.22 5.36 8.47
C MET A 231 -0.12 5.67 9.13
N GLY A 232 -1.10 4.85 8.83
CA GLY A 232 -2.45 4.96 9.39
C GLY A 232 -2.65 4.16 10.67
N ALA A 233 -3.73 4.48 11.40
CA ALA A 233 -4.06 3.82 12.66
C ALA A 233 -4.39 2.32 12.45
N GLY A 234 -3.64 1.45 13.11
CA GLY A 234 -3.80 0.00 12.95
C GLY A 234 -3.12 -0.58 11.71
N HIS A 235 -2.47 0.24 10.90
CA HIS A 235 -1.72 -0.23 9.74
C HIS A 235 -0.43 -0.94 10.16
N SER A 236 -0.09 -1.99 9.44
CA SER A 236 1.16 -2.75 9.61
C SER A 236 1.92 -2.81 8.31
N VAL A 237 3.22 -2.58 8.37
CA VAL A 237 4.13 -2.72 7.23
C VAL A 237 5.11 -3.86 7.51
N THR A 238 5.30 -4.73 6.54
CA THR A 238 6.24 -5.85 6.64
C THR A 238 7.37 -5.68 5.64
N ALA A 239 8.60 -5.58 6.12
CA ALA A 239 9.80 -5.66 5.29
C ALA A 239 10.49 -7.01 5.53
N LEU A 240 10.74 -7.75 4.45
CA LEU A 240 11.40 -9.05 4.50
C LEU A 240 12.82 -8.93 3.95
N TYR A 241 13.75 -9.48 4.69
CA TYR A 241 15.14 -9.59 4.29
C TYR A 241 15.56 -11.06 4.28
N GLU A 242 16.26 -11.44 3.23
CA GLU A 242 17.06 -12.64 3.22
C GLU A 242 18.46 -12.29 3.72
N ILE A 243 18.98 -13.06 4.67
CA ILE A 243 20.28 -12.81 5.27
C ILE A 243 21.19 -14.03 5.09
N ILE A 244 22.48 -13.79 4.95
CA ILE A 244 23.52 -14.82 4.93
C ILE A 244 24.32 -14.65 6.21
N PRO A 245 24.24 -15.59 7.17
CA PRO A 245 25.02 -15.54 8.40
C PRO A 245 26.52 -15.51 8.14
N ALA A 246 27.29 -14.89 9.02
CA ALA A 246 28.73 -14.76 8.87
C ALA A 246 29.49 -16.10 8.80
N ASP A 247 28.96 -17.13 9.49
CA ASP A 247 29.49 -18.50 9.52
C ASP A 247 29.00 -19.39 8.36
N SER A 248 28.17 -18.88 7.44
CA SER A 248 27.69 -19.63 6.27
C SER A 248 28.84 -19.95 5.31
N GLU A 249 28.84 -21.15 4.74
CA GLU A 249 29.79 -21.57 3.69
C GLU A 249 29.46 -20.99 2.30
N MET A 250 28.30 -20.29 2.14
CA MET A 250 27.90 -19.68 0.88
C MET A 250 28.95 -18.63 0.45
N GLU A 251 29.50 -18.78 -0.74
CA GLU A 251 30.36 -17.76 -1.32
C GLU A 251 29.54 -16.61 -1.87
N LEU A 252 29.88 -15.39 -1.47
CA LEU A 252 29.31 -14.19 -2.11
C LEU A 252 30.09 -13.95 -3.40
N LEU A 253 29.41 -13.59 -4.48
CA LEU A 253 30.07 -13.11 -5.69
C LEU A 253 30.79 -11.80 -5.35
N GLU A 254 32.09 -11.88 -5.16
CA GLU A 254 32.94 -10.68 -5.06
C GLU A 254 33.01 -10.03 -6.45
N THR A 255 32.48 -8.81 -6.55
CA THR A 255 32.77 -7.97 -7.72
C THR A 255 34.20 -7.42 -7.55
N ASP A 256 35.09 -7.88 -8.40
CA ASP A 256 36.42 -7.28 -8.56
C ASP A 256 36.30 -5.83 -9.05
N LEU A 257 36.05 -4.92 -8.11
CA LEU A 257 36.04 -3.49 -8.42
C LEU A 257 37.49 -3.01 -8.55
N LYS A 258 37.87 -2.60 -9.74
CA LYS A 258 39.24 -2.11 -10.06
C LYS A 258 39.78 -1.03 -9.10
N TYR A 259 38.90 -0.30 -8.44
CA TYR A 259 39.15 0.80 -7.51
C TYR A 259 38.44 0.65 -6.16
N GLY A 260 37.81 -0.50 -5.92
CA GLY A 260 37.14 -0.80 -4.67
C GLY A 260 38.12 -1.41 -3.68
N GLU A 261 38.56 -0.66 -2.71
CA GLU A 261 38.96 -1.27 -1.44
C GLU A 261 37.66 -1.71 -0.76
N THR A 262 37.64 -2.94 -0.26
CA THR A 262 36.58 -3.43 0.63
C THR A 262 36.42 -2.37 1.71
N ALA A 263 35.23 -1.71 1.79
CA ALA A 263 35.02 -0.73 2.82
C ALA A 263 35.16 -1.44 4.16
N GLN A 264 36.31 -1.24 4.82
CA GLN A 264 36.46 -1.68 6.20
C GLN A 264 35.47 -0.84 7.02
N VAL A 265 34.41 -1.48 7.48
CA VAL A 265 33.52 -0.86 8.47
C VAL A 265 34.38 -0.62 9.71
N LEU A 266 34.77 0.64 9.91
CA LEU A 266 35.39 1.07 11.15
C LEU A 266 34.29 1.04 12.20
N ILE A 267 34.23 -0.01 13.02
CA ILE A 267 33.39 -0.05 14.22
C ILE A 267 33.99 0.99 15.18
N CYS A 268 33.46 2.21 15.10
CA CYS A 268 33.81 3.31 16.01
C CYS A 268 32.91 3.26 17.27
N GLY A 269 33.15 2.29 18.13
CA GLY A 269 32.41 2.19 19.40
C GLY A 269 33.19 1.34 20.40
N THR A 270 33.05 1.69 21.66
CA THR A 270 33.55 0.90 22.81
C THR A 270 32.53 -0.08 23.33
N GLU A 271 31.37 -0.15 22.71
CA GLU A 271 30.26 -1.01 23.07
C GLU A 271 30.40 -2.37 22.38
N ASP A 272 30.08 -3.43 23.11
CA ASP A 272 30.10 -4.80 22.62
C ASP A 272 28.75 -5.15 22.01
N TYR A 273 28.66 -5.22 20.68
CA TYR A 273 27.44 -5.57 19.92
C TYR A 273 27.48 -7.01 19.41
N THR A 274 28.33 -7.88 19.95
CA THR A 274 28.53 -9.25 19.45
C THR A 274 27.30 -10.13 19.51
N ASP A 275 26.32 -9.77 20.34
CA ASP A 275 25.03 -10.47 20.46
C ASP A 275 23.93 -9.89 19.56
N GLU A 276 24.19 -8.81 18.82
CA GLU A 276 23.22 -8.18 17.93
C GLU A 276 23.36 -8.65 16.49
N LEU A 277 22.25 -9.05 15.85
CA LEU A 277 22.18 -9.44 14.45
C LEU A 277 22.04 -8.21 13.54
N PHE A 278 21.11 -7.34 13.92
CA PHE A 278 20.81 -6.09 13.20
C PHE A 278 20.03 -5.14 14.11
N THR A 279 19.97 -3.88 13.71
CA THR A 279 19.13 -2.87 14.34
C THR A 279 18.13 -2.31 13.32
N VAL A 280 16.86 -2.22 13.72
CA VAL A 280 15.83 -1.53 12.95
C VAL A 280 15.72 -0.10 13.46
N ASN A 281 15.98 0.86 12.59
CA ASN A 281 15.82 2.28 12.85
C ASN A 281 14.52 2.76 12.18
N ILE A 282 13.67 3.42 12.94
CA ILE A 282 12.41 4.01 12.47
C ILE A 282 12.49 5.51 12.70
N ARG A 283 12.41 6.26 11.61
CA ARG A 283 12.34 7.72 11.66
C ARG A 283 10.96 8.17 11.19
N TYR A 284 10.31 9.05 11.96
CA TYR A 284 8.95 9.50 11.63
C TYR A 284 8.66 10.86 12.26
N LYS A 285 7.63 11.53 11.75
CA LYS A 285 7.04 12.75 12.34
C LYS A 285 5.67 12.45 12.92
N GLU A 286 5.32 13.12 14.02
CA GLU A 286 3.94 13.14 14.50
C GLU A 286 3.01 13.75 13.44
N PRO A 287 1.72 13.42 13.41
CA PRO A 287 0.80 13.93 12.39
C PRO A 287 0.81 15.45 12.26
N ASP A 288 0.88 16.16 13.37
CA ASP A 288 0.94 17.62 13.44
C ASP A 288 2.38 18.16 13.68
N GLY A 289 3.39 17.27 13.74
CA GLY A 289 4.79 17.62 14.01
C GLY A 289 5.57 17.99 12.76
N GLU A 290 6.59 18.81 12.91
CA GLU A 290 7.54 19.15 11.84
C GLU A 290 8.92 18.53 12.06
N GLU A 291 9.24 18.13 13.30
CA GLU A 291 10.50 17.50 13.65
C GLU A 291 10.37 16.00 13.67
N SER A 292 11.35 15.30 13.06
CA SER A 292 11.36 13.85 13.08
C SER A 292 11.90 13.29 14.40
N LYS A 293 11.38 12.13 14.78
CA LYS A 293 11.84 11.29 15.88
C LYS A 293 12.56 10.08 15.30
N LEU A 294 13.55 9.58 16.02
CA LEU A 294 14.24 8.34 15.72
C LEU A 294 14.03 7.34 16.85
N GLU A 295 13.59 6.15 16.51
CA GLU A 295 13.53 5.00 17.40
C GLU A 295 14.38 3.88 16.83
N SER A 296 15.12 3.19 17.71
CA SER A 296 16.05 2.11 17.32
C SER A 296 15.75 0.86 18.11
N TYR A 297 15.64 -0.27 17.40
CA TYR A 297 15.28 -1.57 17.98
C TYR A 297 16.35 -2.61 17.59
N PRO A 298 17.31 -2.92 18.46
CA PRO A 298 18.27 -3.97 18.20
C PRO A 298 17.62 -5.36 18.27
N CYS A 299 17.92 -6.20 17.29
CA CYS A 299 17.56 -7.60 17.26
C CYS A 299 18.77 -8.45 17.66
N LYS A 300 18.64 -9.16 18.77
CA LYS A 300 19.72 -9.98 19.32
C LYS A 300 19.61 -11.43 18.86
N THR A 301 20.72 -12.16 18.96
CA THR A 301 20.80 -13.59 18.63
C THR A 301 19.82 -14.43 19.45
N GLU A 302 19.51 -14.04 20.68
CA GLU A 302 18.49 -14.68 21.52
C GLU A 302 17.06 -14.56 20.98
N ASN A 303 16.79 -13.57 20.11
CA ASN A 303 15.51 -13.38 19.45
C ASN A 303 15.32 -14.31 18.25
N TYR A 304 16.37 -15.01 17.83
CA TYR A 304 16.29 -15.94 16.71
C TYR A 304 15.41 -17.14 17.07
N ASN A 305 14.40 -17.37 16.25
CA ASN A 305 13.52 -18.53 16.34
C ASN A 305 13.54 -19.30 15.02
N LYS A 306 14.10 -20.50 15.05
CA LYS A 306 14.23 -21.37 13.88
C LYS A 306 12.89 -21.66 13.20
N ASP A 307 11.83 -21.81 13.99
CA ASP A 307 10.51 -22.13 13.47
C ASP A 307 9.77 -20.89 12.91
N GLY A 308 10.19 -19.70 13.31
CA GLY A 308 9.53 -18.44 12.96
C GLY A 308 8.13 -18.31 13.59
N SER A 309 7.53 -17.13 13.49
CA SER A 309 6.12 -16.92 13.84
C SER A 309 5.21 -17.28 12.66
N ASP A 310 3.93 -17.49 12.93
CA ASP A 310 2.93 -17.72 11.88
C ASP A 310 2.87 -16.55 10.90
N ASN A 311 3.01 -15.31 11.38
CA ASN A 311 3.05 -14.14 10.52
C ASN A 311 4.30 -14.13 9.61
N LEU A 312 5.46 -14.52 10.13
CA LEU A 312 6.68 -14.63 9.32
C LEU A 312 6.55 -15.73 8.26
N ARG A 313 6.00 -16.90 8.63
CA ARG A 313 5.74 -17.99 7.68
C ARG A 313 4.79 -17.55 6.57
N PHE A 314 3.71 -16.86 6.92
CA PHE A 314 2.76 -16.34 5.94
C PHE A 314 3.43 -15.30 5.02
N ALA A 315 4.13 -14.32 5.57
CA ALA A 315 4.85 -13.31 4.80
C ALA A 315 5.90 -13.92 3.87
N ALA A 316 6.65 -14.93 4.35
CA ALA A 316 7.61 -15.68 3.54
C ALA A 316 6.93 -16.45 2.39
N SER A 317 5.75 -17.04 2.65
CA SER A 317 4.94 -17.69 1.61
C SER A 317 4.53 -16.70 0.52
N VAL A 318 4.04 -15.52 0.90
CA VAL A 318 3.62 -14.47 -0.05
C VAL A 318 4.81 -13.99 -0.88
N ALA A 319 5.97 -13.77 -0.23
CA ALA A 319 7.19 -13.36 -0.92
C ALA A 319 7.67 -14.44 -1.91
N ALA A 320 7.71 -15.70 -1.49
CA ALA A 320 8.09 -16.82 -2.36
C ALA A 320 7.14 -16.96 -3.56
N PHE A 321 5.83 -16.84 -3.34
CA PHE A 321 4.85 -16.87 -4.42
C PHE A 321 5.06 -15.71 -5.42
N GLY A 322 5.31 -14.50 -4.92
CA GLY A 322 5.64 -13.35 -5.76
C GLY A 322 6.91 -13.56 -6.59
N MET A 323 7.95 -14.17 -5.99
CA MET A 323 9.18 -14.51 -6.72
C MET A 323 8.94 -15.57 -7.82
N LEU A 324 8.11 -16.58 -7.54
CA LEU A 324 7.72 -17.59 -8.55
C LEU A 324 6.91 -16.96 -9.70
N LEU A 325 5.97 -16.07 -9.41
CA LEU A 325 5.18 -15.37 -10.43
C LEU A 325 6.02 -14.45 -11.32
N LYS A 326 7.07 -13.84 -10.76
CA LYS A 326 8.01 -12.97 -11.50
C LYS A 326 9.11 -13.74 -12.23
N ASP A 327 9.18 -15.06 -12.11
CA ASP A 327 10.31 -15.88 -12.58
C ASP A 327 11.66 -15.31 -12.09
N SER A 328 11.72 -15.01 -10.80
CA SER A 328 12.88 -14.36 -10.18
C SER A 328 14.08 -15.29 -10.13
N GLU A 329 15.26 -14.78 -10.50
CA GLU A 329 16.53 -15.50 -10.35
C GLU A 329 16.86 -15.85 -8.88
N TYR A 330 16.17 -15.20 -7.93
CA TYR A 330 16.34 -15.40 -6.49
C TYR A 330 15.29 -16.33 -5.88
N SER A 331 14.48 -17.02 -6.67
CA SER A 331 13.49 -17.96 -6.15
C SER A 331 14.13 -19.20 -5.48
N GLY A 332 15.39 -19.47 -5.77
CA GLY A 332 16.15 -20.56 -5.17
C GLY A 332 15.43 -21.91 -5.37
N SER A 333 15.18 -22.62 -4.25
CA SER A 333 14.44 -23.89 -4.23
C SER A 333 12.96 -23.74 -3.92
N ALA A 334 12.41 -22.49 -3.96
CA ALA A 334 11.00 -22.27 -3.71
C ALA A 334 10.15 -22.95 -4.78
N ASP A 335 9.08 -23.58 -4.35
CA ASP A 335 8.05 -24.16 -5.21
C ASP A 335 6.65 -23.89 -4.64
N LEU A 336 5.62 -24.20 -5.41
CA LEU A 336 4.23 -23.97 -5.00
C LEU A 336 3.82 -24.81 -3.78
N GLY A 337 4.42 -26.00 -3.60
CA GLY A 337 4.19 -26.85 -2.44
C GLY A 337 4.70 -26.20 -1.16
N MET A 338 5.92 -25.66 -1.19
CA MET A 338 6.49 -24.90 -0.08
C MET A 338 5.63 -23.66 0.24
N VAL A 339 5.25 -22.89 -0.78
CA VAL A 339 4.37 -21.71 -0.65
C VAL A 339 3.07 -22.08 0.05
N TYR A 340 2.37 -23.11 -0.44
CA TYR A 340 1.12 -23.57 0.14
C TYR A 340 1.29 -24.07 1.59
N THR A 341 2.32 -24.85 1.85
CA THR A 341 2.62 -25.40 3.18
C THR A 341 2.85 -24.29 4.21
N LEU A 342 3.70 -23.32 3.90
CA LEU A 342 3.98 -22.20 4.80
C LEU A 342 2.71 -21.39 5.11
N ALA A 343 1.88 -21.12 4.10
CA ALA A 343 0.65 -20.37 4.29
C ALA A 343 -0.41 -21.14 5.08
N SER A 344 -0.55 -22.45 4.84
CA SER A 344 -1.57 -23.29 5.49
C SER A 344 -1.38 -23.40 7.00
N TYR A 345 -0.12 -23.49 7.47
CA TYR A 345 0.18 -23.45 8.91
C TYR A 345 -0.18 -22.13 9.57
N ALA A 346 -0.13 -21.04 8.82
CA ALA A 346 -0.30 -19.68 9.32
C ALA A 346 -1.71 -19.10 9.10
N ALA A 347 -2.56 -19.77 8.32
CA ALA A 347 -3.87 -19.23 7.94
C ALA A 347 -4.87 -19.20 9.10
N GLY A 348 -4.89 -20.24 9.93
CA GLY A 348 -5.82 -20.32 11.06
C GLY A 348 -7.28 -20.08 10.64
N SER A 349 -7.97 -19.17 11.32
CA SER A 349 -9.34 -18.76 10.99
C SER A 349 -9.43 -17.51 10.12
N ASP A 350 -8.31 -16.87 9.78
CA ASP A 350 -8.22 -15.63 9.02
C ASP A 350 -8.75 -15.83 7.58
N GLU A 351 -9.79 -15.08 7.22
CA GLU A 351 -10.46 -15.20 5.93
C GLU A 351 -9.57 -14.74 4.77
N TYR A 352 -8.75 -13.69 4.96
CA TYR A 352 -7.82 -13.19 3.94
C TYR A 352 -6.69 -14.17 3.65
N LYS A 353 -6.16 -14.80 4.70
CA LYS A 353 -5.13 -15.84 4.53
C LYS A 353 -5.69 -17.08 3.83
N LYS A 354 -6.95 -17.43 4.09
CA LYS A 354 -7.63 -18.56 3.38
C LYS A 354 -7.88 -18.22 1.91
N GLU A 355 -8.24 -16.97 1.61
CA GLU A 355 -8.39 -16.53 0.21
C GLU A 355 -7.06 -16.62 -0.54
N TYR A 356 -5.97 -16.21 0.09
CA TYR A 356 -4.62 -16.40 -0.47
C TYR A 356 -4.29 -17.86 -0.74
N LEU A 357 -4.62 -18.78 0.18
CA LEU A 357 -4.45 -20.23 -0.05
C LEU A 357 -5.24 -20.72 -1.26
N SER A 358 -6.48 -20.25 -1.42
CA SER A 358 -7.31 -20.55 -2.60
C SER A 358 -6.68 -20.04 -3.88
N LEU A 359 -6.10 -18.83 -3.84
CA LEU A 359 -5.38 -18.25 -4.97
C LEU A 359 -4.16 -19.09 -5.39
N VAL A 360 -3.33 -19.49 -4.42
CA VAL A 360 -2.15 -20.34 -4.67
C VAL A 360 -2.57 -21.70 -5.26
N ARG A 361 -3.62 -22.31 -4.72
CA ARG A 361 -4.16 -23.58 -5.25
C ARG A 361 -4.64 -23.43 -6.69
N ASN A 362 -5.51 -22.45 -6.95
CA ASN A 362 -6.07 -22.20 -8.28
C ASN A 362 -4.99 -21.90 -9.33
N TYR A 363 -3.90 -21.25 -8.92
CA TYR A 363 -2.74 -21.03 -9.78
C TYR A 363 -1.99 -22.34 -10.02
N GLY A 364 -1.76 -23.13 -8.97
CA GLY A 364 -1.05 -24.40 -9.03
C GLY A 364 -1.75 -25.41 -9.95
N GLU A 365 -3.06 -25.55 -9.86
CA GLU A 365 -3.86 -26.47 -10.71
C GLU A 365 -3.69 -26.20 -12.21
N LYS A 366 -3.30 -25.00 -12.58
CA LYS A 366 -3.02 -24.61 -13.97
C LYS A 366 -1.57 -24.86 -14.40
N GLN A 367 -0.69 -25.26 -13.47
CA GLN A 367 0.73 -25.50 -13.74
C GLN A 367 1.01 -26.99 -13.98
N PRO A 368 1.90 -27.35 -14.92
CA PRO A 368 2.29 -28.72 -15.15
C PRO A 368 2.98 -29.29 -13.90
N GLY A 369 2.51 -30.43 -13.38
CA GLY A 369 3.15 -31.17 -12.29
C GLY A 369 2.72 -30.75 -10.88
N PHE A 370 1.78 -29.83 -10.71
CA PHE A 370 1.15 -29.57 -9.42
C PHE A 370 0.28 -30.80 -9.03
N SER A 371 0.50 -31.38 -7.89
CA SER A 371 -0.32 -32.48 -7.36
C SER A 371 -0.94 -32.03 -6.03
N GLU A 372 -2.23 -32.35 -5.83
CA GLU A 372 -2.95 -32.05 -4.59
C GLU A 372 -2.42 -32.84 -3.38
N ASP A 373 -1.60 -33.87 -3.61
CA ASP A 373 -0.98 -34.70 -2.55
C ASP A 373 0.06 -33.92 -1.70
N ILE A 374 0.36 -32.68 -2.08
CA ILE A 374 1.23 -31.76 -1.31
C ILE A 374 0.45 -31.13 -0.14
N VAL A 375 -0.86 -31.38 -0.05
CA VAL A 375 -1.82 -30.69 0.81
C VAL A 375 -2.31 -31.53 1.99
N GLU A 376 -1.89 -32.83 2.09
CA GLU A 376 -2.08 -33.67 3.27
C GLU A 376 -0.80 -33.72 4.13
#